data_4c008b883b38d15ac1bd43a251aad1f0
#
_entry.id   4c008b883b38d15ac1bd43a251aad1f0
#
_cell.length_a   1.000
_cell.length_b   1.000
_cell.length_c   1.000
_cell.angle_alpha   90.00
_cell.angle_beta   90.00
_cell.angle_gamma   90.00
#
_symmetry.space_group_name_H-M   'P 1'
#
loop_
_entity.id
_entity.type
_entity.pdbx_description
1 polymer ?
#
loop_
_entity_poly.entity_id
_entity_poly.type
_entity_poly.pdbx_seq_one_letter_code
_entity_poly.pdbx_strand_id
1 'polypeptide(L)'
;MAILKMKKLRLCGIAEEQTQLIRELQLLGSVEIGSPEALTGAQQTQIFRAGDSSSADALSRTSAALASALETLKQYETKKGGLFSARPEKTLDELFDDDAYSAAVQTAQDALETQDARSRNQAEKSRLSALRESFVPWQTLDLPLESNGTQHTRVLIGTV
;
A
#
# COMPACT_ATOMS: atom_id res chain seq x y z
N MET A 1 -6.73 37.28 18.52
CA MET A 1 -5.74 36.56 17.69
C MET A 1 -4.37 36.94 18.22
N ALA A 2 -3.58 35.96 18.70
CA ALA A 2 -2.21 36.22 19.11
C ALA A 2 -1.31 36.14 17.86
N ILE A 3 -0.60 37.22 17.54
CA ILE A 3 0.35 37.26 16.44
C ILE A 3 1.69 36.82 16.99
N LEU A 4 2.14 35.61 16.62
CA LEU A 4 3.47 35.11 16.95
C LEU A 4 4.49 35.71 15.97
N LYS A 5 5.57 36.26 16.51
CA LYS A 5 6.70 36.73 15.70
C LYS A 5 7.50 35.52 15.22
N MET A 6 7.46 35.26 13.94
CA MET A 6 8.27 34.21 13.30
C MET A 6 9.62 34.78 12.82
N LYS A 7 10.67 33.98 12.88
CA LYS A 7 12.00 34.32 12.34
C LYS A 7 12.38 33.27 11.30
N LYS A 8 12.92 33.72 10.18
CA LYS A 8 13.50 32.84 9.15
C LYS A 8 14.92 32.45 9.57
N LEU A 9 15.17 31.14 9.64
CA LEU A 9 16.49 30.58 9.92
C LEU A 9 16.97 29.83 8.66
N ARG A 10 18.28 29.82 8.45
CA ARG A 10 18.94 28.96 7.48
C ARG A 10 19.90 28.06 8.24
N LEU A 11 19.72 26.78 8.10
CA LEU A 11 20.59 25.77 8.67
C LEU A 11 21.38 25.12 7.53
N CYS A 12 22.69 25.02 7.71
CA CYS A 12 23.57 24.29 6.80
C CYS A 12 24.25 23.19 7.61
N GLY A 13 24.23 21.99 7.10
CA GLY A 13 24.84 20.81 7.72
C GLY A 13 25.44 19.88 6.68
N ILE A 14 26.08 18.83 7.13
CA ILE A 14 26.61 17.76 6.28
C ILE A 14 25.45 16.85 5.86
N ALA A 15 25.47 16.40 4.62
CA ALA A 15 24.37 15.60 4.05
C ALA A 15 24.12 14.29 4.84
N GLU A 16 25.16 13.70 5.39
CA GLU A 16 25.10 12.47 6.19
C GLU A 16 24.35 12.65 7.51
N GLU A 17 24.33 13.86 8.07
CA GLU A 17 23.63 14.19 9.31
C GLU A 17 22.21 14.72 9.09
N GLN A 18 21.75 14.80 7.85
CA GLN A 18 20.45 15.38 7.48
C GLN A 18 19.28 14.74 8.25
N THR A 19 19.26 13.42 8.33
CA THR A 19 18.17 12.68 9.00
C THR A 19 18.12 12.98 10.49
N GLN A 20 19.29 13.02 11.12
CA GLN A 20 19.38 13.35 12.54
C GLN A 20 18.97 14.79 12.81
N LEU A 21 19.42 15.72 11.99
CA LEU A 21 19.05 17.13 12.09
C LEU A 21 17.54 17.36 11.95
N ILE A 22 16.91 16.71 10.97
CA ILE A 22 15.46 16.79 10.79
C ILE A 22 14.73 16.22 12.00
N ARG A 23 15.19 15.10 12.55
CA ARG A 23 14.63 14.52 13.77
C ARG A 23 14.69 15.47 14.96
N GLU A 24 15.83 16.10 15.19
CA GLU A 24 16.01 17.11 16.25
C GLU A 24 15.08 18.32 16.05
N LEU A 25 14.94 18.79 14.82
CA LEU A 25 14.03 19.89 14.50
C LEU A 25 12.56 19.51 14.73
N GLN A 26 12.18 18.27 14.44
CA GLN A 26 10.83 17.75 14.72
C GLN A 26 10.57 17.68 16.24
N LEU A 27 11.56 17.23 17.02
CA LEU A 27 11.45 17.16 18.48
C LEU A 27 11.27 18.56 19.11
N LEU A 28 11.89 19.59 18.53
CA LEU A 28 11.71 20.98 18.95
C LEU A 28 10.25 21.47 18.78
N GLY A 29 9.50 20.95 17.82
CA GLY A 29 8.08 21.24 17.61
C GLY A 29 7.72 22.70 17.28
N SER A 30 8.72 23.57 17.11
CA SER A 30 8.56 25.00 16.91
C SER A 30 9.11 25.52 15.56
N VAL A 31 9.54 24.60 14.69
CA VAL A 31 10.19 24.90 13.41
C VAL A 31 9.35 24.39 12.26
N GLU A 32 9.04 25.26 11.31
CA GLU A 32 8.45 24.89 10.03
C GLU A 32 9.55 24.80 8.98
N ILE A 33 9.68 23.63 8.34
CA ILE A 33 10.65 23.39 7.27
C ILE A 33 10.01 23.79 5.95
N GLY A 34 10.46 24.88 5.38
CA GLY A 34 10.00 25.38 4.09
C GLY A 34 10.81 24.85 2.91
N SER A 35 10.24 24.96 1.70
CA SER A 35 10.93 24.62 0.46
C SER A 35 12.12 25.56 0.19
N PRO A 36 13.23 25.07 -0.36
CA PRO A 36 14.41 25.85 -0.74
C PRO A 36 14.17 26.84 -1.91
N GLU A 37 13.01 26.85 -2.52
CA GLU A 37 12.65 27.71 -3.68
C GLU A 37 12.83 29.20 -3.40
N ALA A 38 12.92 29.60 -2.13
CA ALA A 38 13.16 31.01 -1.75
C ALA A 38 14.63 31.45 -1.87
N LEU A 39 15.55 30.60 -2.34
CA LEU A 39 16.94 30.93 -2.54
C LEU A 39 17.18 31.32 -4.00
N THR A 40 17.21 32.61 -4.30
CA THR A 40 17.56 33.16 -5.61
C THR A 40 19.07 33.31 -5.75
N GLY A 41 19.66 32.80 -6.85
CA GLY A 41 21.02 33.06 -7.28
C GLY A 41 21.93 31.82 -7.44
N ALA A 42 23.11 32.03 -7.96
CA ALA A 42 24.12 31.00 -8.30
C ALA A 42 24.56 30.10 -7.12
N GLN A 43 24.20 30.47 -5.91
CA GLN A 43 24.48 29.69 -4.67
C GLN A 43 23.54 28.49 -4.51
N GLN A 44 22.41 28.48 -5.21
CA GLN A 44 21.40 27.40 -5.14
C GLN A 44 21.97 26.06 -5.64
N THR A 45 22.81 26.10 -6.66
CA THR A 45 23.28 24.90 -7.37
C THR A 45 24.38 24.15 -6.64
N GLN A 46 25.11 24.81 -5.72
CA GLN A 46 26.23 24.18 -5.00
C GLN A 46 25.88 23.63 -3.61
N ILE A 47 24.85 24.14 -2.98
CA ILE A 47 24.50 23.83 -1.59
C ILE A 47 23.36 22.82 -1.48
N PHE A 48 22.47 22.78 -2.46
CA PHE A 48 21.35 21.83 -2.46
C PHE A 48 21.52 20.81 -3.61
N ARG A 49 22.15 19.69 -3.32
CA ARG A 49 21.76 18.46 -3.98
C ARG A 49 20.35 18.15 -3.48
N ALA A 50 19.38 18.14 -4.39
CA ALA A 50 18.07 17.59 -4.13
C ALA A 50 18.27 16.25 -3.43
N GLY A 51 17.68 16.09 -2.25
CA GLY A 51 17.74 14.83 -1.53
C GLY A 51 17.32 13.71 -2.48
N ASP A 52 17.94 12.57 -2.34
CA ASP A 52 17.72 11.42 -3.22
C ASP A 52 16.20 11.14 -3.27
N SER A 53 15.59 11.41 -4.42
CA SER A 53 14.16 11.20 -4.64
C SER A 53 13.75 9.74 -4.39
N SER A 54 14.71 8.83 -4.50
CA SER A 54 14.48 7.39 -4.28
C SER A 54 14.00 7.07 -2.87
N SER A 55 14.49 7.75 -1.86
CA SER A 55 14.07 7.56 -0.47
C SER A 55 12.65 8.11 -0.22
N ALA A 56 12.32 9.26 -0.82
CA ALA A 56 10.99 9.84 -0.72
C ALA A 56 9.94 8.97 -1.45
N ASP A 57 10.30 8.42 -2.61
CA ASP A 57 9.45 7.51 -3.37
C ASP A 57 9.25 6.18 -2.64
N ALA A 58 10.27 5.67 -1.95
CA ALA A 58 10.16 4.47 -1.13
C ALA A 58 9.20 4.70 0.05
N LEU A 59 9.35 5.80 0.77
CA LEU A 59 8.46 6.17 1.87
C LEU A 59 7.02 6.38 1.41
N SER A 60 6.82 7.01 0.25
CA SER A 60 5.50 7.21 -0.35
C SER A 60 4.81 5.86 -0.66
N ARG A 61 5.55 4.92 -1.25
CA ARG A 61 5.05 3.56 -1.53
C ARG A 61 4.69 2.81 -0.25
N THR A 62 5.54 2.86 0.78
CA THR A 62 5.26 2.22 2.06
C THR A 62 4.03 2.83 2.73
N SER A 63 3.91 4.16 2.72
CA SER A 63 2.73 4.85 3.24
C SER A 63 1.44 4.45 2.52
N ALA A 64 1.49 4.35 1.19
CA ALA A 64 0.34 3.89 0.40
C ALA A 64 -0.02 2.43 0.70
N ALA A 65 0.97 1.55 0.85
CA ALA A 65 0.74 0.14 1.22
C ALA A 65 0.10 0.01 2.61
N LEU A 66 0.61 0.75 3.60
CA LEU A 66 0.04 0.80 4.95
C LEU A 66 -1.41 1.30 4.94
N ALA A 67 -1.70 2.36 4.18
CA ALA A 67 -3.06 2.90 4.04
C ALA A 67 -4.02 1.87 3.42
N SER A 68 -3.60 1.18 2.36
CA SER A 68 -4.39 0.14 1.70
C SER A 68 -4.64 -1.07 2.61
N ALA A 69 -3.62 -1.53 3.33
CA ALA A 69 -3.76 -2.61 4.31
C ALA A 69 -4.73 -2.22 5.43
N LEU A 70 -4.67 -0.98 5.90
CA LEU A 70 -5.53 -0.46 6.95
C LEU A 70 -7.00 -0.41 6.49
N GLU A 71 -7.27 -0.02 5.24
CA GLU A 71 -8.61 -0.08 4.67
C GLU A 71 -9.14 -1.50 4.57
N THR A 72 -8.28 -2.44 4.16
CA THR A 72 -8.63 -3.86 4.11
C THR A 72 -8.97 -4.40 5.50
N LEU A 73 -8.15 -4.11 6.51
CA LEU A 73 -8.34 -4.57 7.88
C LEU A 73 -9.59 -3.96 8.56
N LYS A 74 -9.91 -2.70 8.26
CA LYS A 74 -11.12 -2.03 8.77
C LYS A 74 -12.41 -2.76 8.41
N GLN A 75 -12.44 -3.50 7.29
CA GLN A 75 -13.61 -4.28 6.89
C GLN A 75 -13.88 -5.44 7.84
N TYR A 76 -12.86 -5.92 8.54
CA TYR A 76 -12.92 -7.05 9.48
C TYR A 76 -12.95 -6.59 10.94
N GLU A 77 -12.90 -5.29 11.20
CA GLU A 77 -12.95 -4.76 12.54
C GLU A 77 -14.35 -4.96 13.14
N THR A 78 -14.41 -5.78 14.19
CA THR A 78 -15.68 -6.10 14.88
C THR A 78 -16.14 -4.98 15.80
N LYS A 79 -15.21 -4.17 16.33
CA LYS A 79 -15.50 -3.00 17.17
C LYS A 79 -15.41 -1.74 16.32
N LYS A 80 -16.52 -1.33 15.72
CA LYS A 80 -16.59 0.00 15.09
C LYS A 80 -16.43 1.04 16.19
N GLY A 81 -15.35 1.79 16.13
CA GLY A 81 -15.13 2.94 17.01
C GLY A 81 -16.36 3.84 16.97
N GLY A 82 -16.89 4.21 18.14
CA GLY A 82 -18.04 5.12 18.22
C GLY A 82 -17.69 6.48 17.60
N LEU A 83 -18.72 7.24 17.25
CA LEU A 83 -18.62 8.62 16.70
C LEU A 83 -17.74 9.56 17.55
N PHE A 84 -17.43 9.18 18.80
CA PHE A 84 -16.62 9.92 19.77
C PHE A 84 -15.33 9.19 20.17
N SER A 85 -14.86 8.21 19.40
CA SER A 85 -13.56 7.60 19.69
C SER A 85 -12.45 8.64 19.44
N ALA A 86 -11.83 9.10 20.53
CA ALA A 86 -10.68 9.97 20.45
C ALA A 86 -9.54 9.25 19.71
N ARG A 87 -8.77 10.00 18.93
CA ARG A 87 -7.53 9.47 18.35
C ARG A 87 -6.61 9.06 19.51
N PRO A 88 -5.96 7.90 19.42
CA PRO A 88 -5.00 7.50 20.43
C PRO A 88 -3.88 8.54 20.50
N GLU A 89 -3.62 9.04 21.70
CA GLU A 89 -2.47 9.90 21.94
C GLU A 89 -1.22 9.02 21.93
N LYS A 90 -0.23 9.41 21.13
CA LYS A 90 1.07 8.74 21.02
C LYS A 90 2.18 9.71 21.38
N THR A 91 3.16 9.25 22.13
CA THR A 91 4.38 10.01 22.39
C THR A 91 5.29 10.00 21.17
N LEU A 92 6.19 10.98 21.07
CA LEU A 92 7.16 11.03 19.95
C LEU A 92 8.09 9.82 19.96
N ASP A 93 8.48 9.33 21.14
CA ASP A 93 9.31 8.14 21.27
C ASP A 93 8.61 6.88 20.71
N GLU A 94 7.31 6.74 20.93
CA GLU A 94 6.51 5.66 20.34
C GLU A 94 6.35 5.79 18.82
N LEU A 95 6.44 6.99 18.27
CA LEU A 95 6.38 7.21 16.82
C LEU A 95 7.72 6.92 16.11
N PHE A 96 8.83 7.00 16.86
CA PHE A 96 10.18 6.71 16.36
C PHE A 96 10.66 5.30 16.72
N ASP A 97 9.75 4.43 17.13
CA ASP A 97 10.05 3.02 17.39
C ASP A 97 10.19 2.25 16.07
N ASP A 98 11.45 1.96 15.70
CA ASP A 98 11.78 1.26 14.46
C ASP A 98 11.27 -0.19 14.46
N ASP A 99 11.20 -0.84 15.62
CA ASP A 99 10.67 -2.20 15.76
C ASP A 99 9.15 -2.22 15.52
N ALA A 100 8.42 -1.27 16.11
CA ALA A 100 7.00 -1.11 15.88
C ALA A 100 6.70 -0.76 14.41
N TYR A 101 7.52 0.08 13.79
CA TYR A 101 7.39 0.42 12.37
C TYR A 101 7.60 -0.81 11.47
N SER A 102 8.67 -1.56 11.70
CA SER A 102 8.98 -2.76 10.90
C SER A 102 7.90 -3.83 11.04
N ALA A 103 7.39 -4.05 12.25
CA ALA A 103 6.27 -4.96 12.51
C ALA A 103 4.98 -4.52 11.80
N ALA A 104 4.69 -3.22 11.78
CA ALA A 104 3.53 -2.67 11.09
C ALA A 104 3.63 -2.86 9.57
N VAL A 105 4.81 -2.62 8.98
CA VAL A 105 5.07 -2.85 7.55
C VAL A 105 4.90 -4.32 7.19
N GLN A 106 5.46 -5.24 7.97
CA GLN A 106 5.31 -6.67 7.75
C GLN A 106 3.85 -7.11 7.82
N THR A 107 3.13 -6.67 8.86
CA THR A 107 1.69 -6.96 9.01
C THR A 107 0.86 -6.44 7.83
N ALA A 108 1.20 -5.27 7.32
CA ALA A 108 0.54 -4.71 6.15
C ALA A 108 0.78 -5.55 4.89
N GLN A 109 2.02 -6.01 4.68
CA GLN A 109 2.36 -6.89 3.56
C GLN A 109 1.61 -8.21 3.64
N ASP A 110 1.61 -8.87 4.80
CA ASP A 110 0.90 -10.12 5.02
C ASP A 110 -0.62 -9.97 4.78
N ALA A 111 -1.21 -8.84 5.20
CA ALA A 111 -2.62 -8.56 4.98
C ALA A 111 -2.95 -8.39 3.49
N LEU A 112 -2.12 -7.66 2.74
CA LEU A 112 -2.28 -7.46 1.30
C LEU A 112 -2.08 -8.77 0.52
N GLU A 113 -1.07 -9.57 0.85
CA GLU A 113 -0.84 -10.89 0.24
C GLU A 113 -2.01 -11.84 0.47
N THR A 114 -2.55 -11.84 1.70
CA THR A 114 -3.73 -12.64 2.04
C THR A 114 -4.96 -12.20 1.24
N GLN A 115 -5.16 -10.90 1.08
CA GLN A 115 -6.25 -10.35 0.28
C GLN A 115 -6.11 -10.73 -1.20
N ASP A 116 -4.91 -10.67 -1.75
CA ASP A 116 -4.63 -11.08 -3.12
C ASP A 116 -4.85 -12.58 -3.34
N ALA A 117 -4.38 -13.41 -2.41
CA ALA A 117 -4.61 -14.85 -2.44
C ALA A 117 -6.11 -15.18 -2.40
N ARG A 118 -6.87 -14.49 -1.55
CA ARG A 118 -8.33 -14.61 -1.48
C ARG A 118 -9.01 -14.24 -2.81
N SER A 119 -8.58 -13.14 -3.40
CA SER A 119 -9.13 -12.68 -4.71
C SER A 119 -8.86 -13.69 -5.81
N ARG A 120 -7.64 -14.23 -5.89
CA ARG A 120 -7.26 -15.28 -6.85
C ARG A 120 -8.10 -16.55 -6.64
N ASN A 121 -8.24 -17.01 -5.40
CA ASN A 121 -9.05 -18.18 -5.06
C ASN A 121 -10.52 -17.97 -5.42
N GLN A 122 -11.08 -16.78 -5.19
CA GLN A 122 -12.45 -16.48 -5.57
C GLN A 122 -12.65 -16.47 -7.08
N ALA A 123 -11.70 -15.90 -7.83
CA ALA A 123 -11.72 -15.91 -9.29
C ALA A 123 -11.64 -17.36 -9.84
N GLU A 124 -10.74 -18.18 -9.29
CA GLU A 124 -10.61 -19.58 -9.70
C GLU A 124 -11.86 -20.40 -9.35
N LYS A 125 -12.44 -20.18 -8.16
CA LYS A 125 -13.72 -20.79 -7.79
C LYS A 125 -14.83 -20.44 -8.78
N SER A 126 -14.93 -19.18 -9.17
CA SER A 126 -15.92 -18.73 -10.16
C SER A 126 -15.68 -19.37 -11.53
N ARG A 127 -14.42 -19.45 -11.96
CA ARG A 127 -14.04 -20.12 -13.21
C ARG A 127 -14.42 -21.61 -13.21
N LEU A 128 -14.09 -22.31 -12.12
CA LEU A 128 -14.41 -23.74 -11.99
C LEU A 128 -15.91 -23.97 -11.88
N SER A 129 -16.66 -23.09 -11.23
CA SER A 129 -18.12 -23.13 -11.17
C SER A 129 -18.74 -22.99 -12.54
N ALA A 130 -18.30 -22.00 -13.32
CA ALA A 130 -18.77 -21.82 -14.70
C ALA A 130 -18.42 -23.01 -15.60
N LEU A 131 -17.21 -23.57 -15.45
CA LEU A 131 -16.79 -24.75 -16.17
C LEU A 131 -17.67 -25.96 -15.81
N ARG A 132 -17.96 -26.17 -14.51
CA ARG A 132 -18.86 -27.21 -14.06
C ARG A 132 -20.26 -27.06 -14.67
N GLU A 133 -20.81 -25.84 -14.66
CA GLU A 133 -22.12 -25.56 -15.26
C GLU A 133 -22.13 -25.84 -16.76
N SER A 134 -21.06 -25.58 -17.47
CA SER A 134 -20.94 -25.88 -18.91
C SER A 134 -20.96 -27.38 -19.19
N PHE A 135 -20.61 -28.22 -18.24
CA PHE A 135 -20.68 -29.69 -18.39
C PHE A 135 -22.01 -30.31 -17.99
N VAL A 136 -22.92 -29.58 -17.31
CA VAL A 136 -24.22 -30.09 -16.89
C VAL A 136 -25.06 -30.65 -18.05
N PRO A 137 -25.17 -29.99 -19.24
CA PRO A 137 -25.92 -30.54 -20.36
C PRO A 137 -25.38 -31.87 -20.90
N TRP A 138 -24.08 -32.14 -20.65
CA TRP A 138 -23.38 -33.32 -21.17
C TRP A 138 -23.46 -34.54 -20.24
N GLN A 139 -23.97 -34.37 -19.01
CA GLN A 139 -24.09 -35.48 -18.04
C GLN A 139 -25.05 -36.59 -18.49
N THR A 140 -25.99 -36.27 -19.37
CA THR A 140 -27.00 -37.21 -19.89
C THR A 140 -26.56 -37.84 -21.19
N LEU A 141 -25.33 -37.61 -21.64
CA LEU A 141 -24.82 -38.14 -22.89
C LEU A 141 -24.42 -39.60 -22.73
N ASP A 142 -25.04 -40.51 -23.43
CA ASP A 142 -24.74 -41.96 -23.42
C ASP A 142 -23.48 -42.35 -24.21
N LEU A 143 -22.81 -41.35 -24.81
CA LEU A 143 -21.60 -41.56 -25.59
C LEU A 143 -20.36 -41.08 -24.79
N PRO A 144 -19.26 -41.82 -24.85
CA PRO A 144 -17.99 -41.33 -24.27
C PRO A 144 -17.58 -40.02 -24.99
N LEU A 145 -17.22 -38.99 -24.26
CA LEU A 145 -16.77 -37.69 -24.80
C LEU A 145 -15.54 -37.81 -25.71
N GLU A 146 -14.80 -38.91 -25.59
CA GLU A 146 -13.61 -39.24 -26.38
C GLU A 146 -13.99 -39.95 -27.73
N SER A 147 -15.26 -40.24 -27.95
CA SER A 147 -15.73 -40.92 -29.15
C SER A 147 -15.63 -40.00 -30.39
N ASN A 148 -14.61 -40.21 -31.19
CA ASN A 148 -14.40 -39.45 -32.43
C ASN A 148 -15.24 -39.96 -33.64
N GLY A 149 -16.06 -40.96 -33.41
CA GLY A 149 -16.88 -41.60 -34.48
C GLY A 149 -16.34 -42.95 -34.94
N THR A 150 -16.74 -43.36 -36.12
CA THR A 150 -16.31 -44.60 -36.77
C THR A 150 -15.44 -44.31 -38.00
N GLN A 151 -15.00 -45.37 -38.71
CA GLN A 151 -14.22 -45.23 -39.93
C GLN A 151 -14.91 -44.37 -41.03
N HIS A 152 -16.26 -44.26 -40.97
CA HIS A 152 -17.07 -43.56 -41.96
C HIS A 152 -17.92 -42.39 -41.41
N THR A 153 -17.89 -42.19 -40.07
CA THR A 153 -18.68 -41.15 -39.43
C THR A 153 -17.84 -40.36 -38.44
N ARG A 154 -18.03 -39.04 -38.38
CA ARG A 154 -17.47 -38.17 -37.35
C ARG A 154 -18.59 -37.72 -36.41
N VAL A 155 -18.36 -37.85 -35.13
CA VAL A 155 -19.25 -37.32 -34.10
C VAL A 155 -18.73 -35.97 -33.70
N LEU A 156 -19.55 -34.93 -33.85
CA LEU A 156 -19.29 -33.57 -33.36
C LEU A 156 -20.31 -33.27 -32.28
N ILE A 157 -19.83 -32.96 -31.11
CA ILE A 157 -20.65 -32.63 -29.94
C ILE A 157 -20.51 -31.13 -29.69
N GLY A 158 -21.63 -30.40 -29.68
CA GLY A 158 -21.66 -28.96 -29.49
C GLY A 158 -23.01 -28.46 -29.03
N THR A 159 -23.09 -27.28 -28.46
CA THR A 159 -24.35 -26.56 -28.21
C THR A 159 -24.66 -25.68 -29.40
N VAL A 160 -25.94 -25.67 -29.81
CA VAL A 160 -26.50 -24.81 -30.86
C VAL A 160 -27.09 -23.56 -30.21
#